data_9a34ce805093f43f3c1b8bfc0bc242f9
#
_entry.id   9a34ce805093f43f3c1b8bfc0bc242f9
#
_cell.length_a   1.000
_cell.length_b   1.000
_cell.length_c   1.000
_cell.angle_alpha   90.00
_cell.angle_beta   90.00
_cell.angle_gamma   90.00
#
_symmetry.space_group_name_H-M   'P 1'
#
loop_
_entity.id
_entity.type
_entity.pdbx_description
1 polymer ?
#
loop_
_entity_poly.entity_id
_entity_poly.type
_entity_poly.pdbx_seq_one_letter_code
_entity_poly.pdbx_strand_id
1 'polypeptide(L)'
;MNPVVTPPKGTPQKIAEALFVGLQYLLPHHLLSWLMHSITRIEAKGFKDTLIRRVIDWYKVDMQEALESDPSTYRSFNDFFTRALRPDTRPVTQETNKVACPADGALNQAGDIEGDDLFQAKGHHYSLLELLGGDPEMSQQFEEGSFATIYLSPRDYHRVHMPLNGKLRKMVHVPGRLFSVNETTSRMVPRLFARNERVISLFDTDIGPMAVILVGAIFVSSIDTVWAGTITPVRERVRSWNYQPQPTPQTVNLEKGEEMGRFNMGSTVILLFGKDAIEWDEAFTAGATLKVGEAIATTT
;
A
#
# COMPACT_ATOMS: atom_id res chain seq x y z
N MET A 1 5.27 -23.50 8.46
CA MET A 1 4.86 -23.56 7.02
C MET A 1 6.10 -23.55 6.15
N ASN A 2 6.20 -24.44 5.14
CA ASN A 2 7.36 -24.50 4.27
C ASN A 2 7.34 -23.29 3.30
N PRO A 3 8.44 -22.52 3.19
CA PRO A 3 8.52 -21.43 2.24
C PRO A 3 8.39 -21.96 0.80
N VAL A 4 7.61 -21.27 -0.04
CA VAL A 4 7.56 -21.55 -1.49
C VAL A 4 8.97 -21.47 -2.05
N VAL A 5 9.56 -22.65 -2.33
CA VAL A 5 10.91 -22.75 -2.89
C VAL A 5 10.83 -22.40 -4.37
N THR A 6 11.08 -21.16 -4.71
CA THR A 6 11.32 -20.76 -6.10
C THR A 6 12.59 -21.45 -6.60
N PRO A 7 12.61 -22.02 -7.82
CA PRO A 7 13.80 -22.69 -8.36
C PRO A 7 15.01 -21.74 -8.37
N PRO A 8 16.24 -22.26 -8.21
CA PRO A 8 17.44 -21.44 -8.16
C PRO A 8 17.62 -20.69 -9.49
N LYS A 9 17.59 -19.36 -9.43
CA LYS A 9 17.81 -18.50 -10.60
C LYS A 9 19.22 -18.67 -11.14
N GLY A 10 19.35 -18.76 -12.46
CA GLY A 10 20.66 -18.86 -13.14
C GLY A 10 21.54 -17.63 -12.90
N THR A 11 22.87 -17.79 -13.02
CA THR A 11 23.86 -16.71 -12.81
C THR A 11 23.55 -15.42 -13.61
N PRO A 12 23.15 -15.47 -14.90
CA PRO A 12 22.82 -14.26 -15.66
C PRO A 12 21.65 -13.50 -15.07
N GLN A 13 20.64 -14.19 -14.57
CA GLN A 13 19.46 -13.56 -13.94
C GLN A 13 19.81 -12.87 -12.61
N LYS A 14 20.69 -13.47 -11.82
CA LYS A 14 21.19 -12.86 -10.57
C LYS A 14 21.97 -11.58 -10.85
N ILE A 15 22.79 -11.55 -11.90
CA ILE A 15 23.54 -10.35 -12.32
C ILE A 15 22.57 -9.26 -12.78
N ALA A 16 21.57 -9.59 -13.58
CA ALA A 16 20.58 -8.63 -14.04
C ALA A 16 19.77 -8.04 -12.88
N GLU A 17 19.38 -8.84 -11.90
CA GLU A 17 18.71 -8.37 -10.68
C GLU A 17 19.60 -7.45 -9.86
N ALA A 18 20.88 -7.80 -9.68
CA ALA A 18 21.84 -6.96 -8.97
C ALA A 18 22.07 -5.62 -9.67
N LEU A 19 22.19 -5.62 -11.01
CA LEU A 19 22.30 -4.39 -11.80
C LEU A 19 21.04 -3.54 -11.71
N PHE A 20 19.85 -4.15 -11.79
CA PHE A 20 18.57 -3.47 -11.64
C PHE A 20 18.46 -2.79 -10.27
N VAL A 21 18.78 -3.50 -9.19
CA VAL A 21 18.76 -2.93 -7.83
C VAL A 21 19.85 -1.86 -7.68
N GLY A 22 21.07 -2.11 -8.15
CA GLY A 22 22.17 -1.13 -8.11
C GLY A 22 21.81 0.18 -8.83
N LEU A 23 21.18 0.09 -10.00
CA LEU A 23 20.72 1.26 -10.75
C LEU A 23 19.73 2.09 -9.94
N GLN A 24 18.83 1.48 -9.18
CA GLN A 24 17.85 2.22 -8.38
C GLN A 24 18.49 3.08 -7.28
N TYR A 25 19.65 2.70 -6.75
CA TYR A 25 20.37 3.55 -5.79
C TYR A 25 20.89 4.84 -6.41
N LEU A 26 21.15 4.84 -7.73
CA LEU A 26 21.68 5.98 -8.48
C LEU A 26 20.59 6.87 -9.07
N LEU A 27 19.36 6.35 -9.24
CA LEU A 27 18.27 7.09 -9.86
C LEU A 27 17.81 8.27 -8.99
N PRO A 28 17.54 9.45 -9.60
CA PRO A 28 16.94 10.59 -8.91
C PRO A 28 15.43 10.37 -8.74
N HIS A 29 15.04 9.52 -7.80
CA HIS A 29 13.66 9.05 -7.63
C HIS A 29 12.62 10.16 -7.59
N HIS A 30 12.88 11.23 -6.82
CA HIS A 30 11.94 12.34 -6.67
C HIS A 30 11.75 13.13 -7.96
N LEU A 31 12.83 13.31 -8.75
CA LEU A 31 12.72 13.94 -10.08
C LEU A 31 11.87 13.08 -11.02
N LEU A 32 12.12 11.77 -11.04
CA LEU A 32 11.34 10.84 -11.87
C LEU A 32 9.87 10.83 -11.46
N SER A 33 9.58 10.80 -10.16
CA SER A 33 8.19 10.87 -9.65
C SER A 33 7.53 12.20 -9.99
N TRP A 34 8.25 13.31 -9.91
CA TRP A 34 7.73 14.62 -10.32
C TRP A 34 7.40 14.66 -11.83
N LEU A 35 8.29 14.11 -12.66
CA LEU A 35 8.03 13.99 -14.12
C LEU A 35 6.81 13.12 -14.38
N MET A 36 6.70 11.96 -13.72
CA MET A 36 5.55 11.07 -13.84
C MET A 36 4.26 11.75 -13.36
N HIS A 37 4.31 12.51 -12.25
CA HIS A 37 3.18 13.30 -11.79
C HIS A 37 2.66 14.25 -12.87
N SER A 38 3.56 14.93 -13.58
CA SER A 38 3.21 15.85 -14.66
C SER A 38 2.69 15.12 -15.90
N ILE A 39 3.37 14.05 -16.32
CA ILE A 39 3.03 13.27 -17.53
C ILE A 39 1.67 12.58 -17.37
N THR A 40 1.41 11.97 -16.21
CA THR A 40 0.18 11.19 -15.97
C THR A 40 -1.08 12.06 -15.88
N ARG A 41 -0.92 13.36 -15.70
CA ARG A 41 -2.02 14.35 -15.65
C ARG A 41 -2.24 15.11 -16.95
N ILE A 42 -1.50 14.80 -18.03
CA ILE A 42 -1.72 15.39 -19.36
C ILE A 42 -3.09 14.93 -19.88
N GLU A 43 -3.94 15.91 -20.21
CA GLU A 43 -5.31 15.69 -20.72
C GLU A 43 -5.38 15.64 -22.25
N ALA A 44 -4.26 15.83 -22.97
CA ALA A 44 -4.21 15.79 -24.44
C ALA A 44 -4.69 14.41 -24.94
N LYS A 45 -5.86 14.39 -25.61
CA LYS A 45 -6.61 13.17 -25.97
C LYS A 45 -5.76 12.11 -26.67
N GLY A 46 -5.02 12.46 -27.71
CA GLY A 46 -4.19 11.50 -28.45
C GLY A 46 -3.10 10.86 -27.60
N PHE A 47 -2.48 11.65 -26.72
CA PHE A 47 -1.43 11.17 -25.80
C PHE A 47 -1.99 10.26 -24.72
N LYS A 48 -2.99 10.75 -23.94
CA LYS A 48 -3.55 10.00 -22.83
C LYS A 48 -4.20 8.68 -23.27
N ASP A 49 -4.99 8.71 -24.38
CA ASP A 49 -5.67 7.52 -24.89
C ASP A 49 -4.67 6.45 -25.34
N THR A 50 -3.57 6.86 -25.98
CA THR A 50 -2.51 5.94 -26.39
C THR A 50 -1.83 5.33 -25.17
N LEU A 51 -1.50 6.14 -24.17
CA LEU A 51 -0.84 5.67 -22.94
C LEU A 51 -1.74 4.70 -22.16
N ILE A 52 -3.02 5.05 -21.97
CA ILE A 52 -4.00 4.21 -21.26
C ILE A 52 -4.15 2.86 -21.96
N ARG A 53 -4.39 2.84 -23.28
CA ARG A 53 -4.56 1.59 -24.06
C ARG A 53 -3.32 0.71 -23.96
N ARG A 54 -2.10 1.28 -24.08
CA ARG A 54 -0.86 0.50 -23.95
C ARG A 54 -0.73 -0.14 -22.57
N VAL A 55 -1.08 0.57 -21.49
CA VAL A 55 -1.02 0.03 -20.15
C VAL A 55 -2.07 -1.06 -19.95
N ILE A 56 -3.29 -0.88 -20.47
CA ILE A 56 -4.32 -1.93 -20.46
C ILE A 56 -3.79 -3.20 -21.14
N ASP A 57 -3.19 -3.05 -22.34
CA ASP A 57 -2.69 -4.19 -23.11
C ASP A 57 -1.49 -4.89 -22.44
N TRP A 58 -0.54 -4.13 -21.89
CA TRP A 58 0.67 -4.69 -21.26
C TRP A 58 0.39 -5.38 -19.95
N TYR A 59 -0.45 -4.78 -19.12
CA TYR A 59 -0.75 -5.31 -17.78
C TYR A 59 -2.04 -6.14 -17.73
N LYS A 60 -2.76 -6.23 -18.86
CA LYS A 60 -4.04 -6.97 -18.96
C LYS A 60 -5.07 -6.46 -17.92
N VAL A 61 -5.23 -5.14 -17.88
CA VAL A 61 -6.19 -4.50 -16.98
C VAL A 61 -7.61 -4.90 -17.39
N ASP A 62 -8.39 -5.44 -16.45
CA ASP A 62 -9.80 -5.73 -16.71
C ASP A 62 -10.65 -4.46 -16.61
N MET A 63 -11.08 -3.96 -17.76
CA MET A 63 -11.92 -2.78 -17.84
C MET A 63 -13.40 -3.08 -17.59
N GLN A 64 -13.81 -4.35 -17.54
CA GLN A 64 -15.21 -4.70 -17.24
C GLN A 64 -15.53 -4.49 -15.76
N GLU A 65 -14.53 -4.54 -14.88
CA GLU A 65 -14.69 -4.21 -13.47
C GLU A 65 -14.78 -2.70 -13.21
N ALA A 66 -14.27 -1.87 -14.13
CA ALA A 66 -14.26 -0.42 -13.97
C ALA A 66 -15.65 0.19 -14.10
N LEU A 67 -15.94 1.22 -13.30
CA LEU A 67 -17.18 2.00 -13.39
C LEU A 67 -17.35 2.59 -14.79
N GLU A 68 -16.25 3.15 -15.34
CA GLU A 68 -16.15 3.63 -16.71
C GLU A 68 -15.33 2.65 -17.52
N SER A 69 -15.96 1.84 -18.35
CA SER A 69 -15.30 0.79 -19.13
C SER A 69 -14.61 1.30 -20.40
N ASP A 70 -15.01 2.46 -20.93
CA ASP A 70 -14.38 3.09 -22.11
C ASP A 70 -13.11 3.87 -21.68
N PRO A 71 -11.92 3.46 -22.10
CA PRO A 71 -10.67 4.15 -21.76
C PRO A 71 -10.62 5.62 -22.21
N SER A 72 -11.41 6.01 -23.21
CA SER A 72 -11.42 7.37 -23.76
C SER A 72 -12.12 8.40 -22.88
N THR A 73 -12.97 7.95 -21.93
CA THR A 73 -13.73 8.82 -21.02
C THR A 73 -12.88 9.43 -19.92
N TYR A 74 -11.78 8.77 -19.53
CA TYR A 74 -10.90 9.28 -18.49
C TYR A 74 -10.22 10.58 -18.93
N ARG A 75 -10.16 11.56 -18.04
CA ARG A 75 -9.57 12.87 -18.30
C ARG A 75 -8.06 12.80 -18.50
N SER A 76 -7.39 11.90 -17.80
CA SER A 76 -5.94 11.71 -17.82
C SER A 76 -5.58 10.25 -17.54
N PHE A 77 -4.30 9.90 -17.71
CA PHE A 77 -3.82 8.58 -17.29
C PHE A 77 -3.99 8.36 -15.79
N ASN A 78 -3.74 9.39 -14.96
CA ASN A 78 -3.93 9.28 -13.51
C ASN A 78 -5.38 8.98 -13.13
N ASP A 79 -6.34 9.60 -13.82
CA ASP A 79 -7.76 9.36 -13.62
C ASP A 79 -8.13 7.89 -13.91
N PHE A 80 -7.61 7.34 -15.01
CA PHE A 80 -7.72 5.91 -15.32
C PHE A 80 -7.04 5.03 -14.26
N PHE A 81 -5.85 5.39 -13.80
CA PHE A 81 -5.09 4.59 -12.84
C PHE A 81 -5.77 4.51 -11.47
N THR A 82 -6.42 5.59 -11.06
CA THR A 82 -7.21 5.68 -9.83
C THR A 82 -8.71 5.44 -10.06
N ARG A 83 -9.05 4.74 -11.16
CA ARG A 83 -10.44 4.46 -11.58
C ARG A 83 -11.28 3.90 -10.44
N ALA A 84 -12.54 4.26 -10.39
CA ALA A 84 -13.51 3.58 -9.55
C ALA A 84 -13.91 2.24 -10.17
N LEU A 85 -14.25 1.27 -9.34
CA LEU A 85 -14.86 0.01 -9.76
C LEU A 85 -16.38 0.06 -9.63
N ARG A 86 -17.07 -0.81 -10.34
CA ARG A 86 -18.50 -1.01 -10.17
C ARG A 86 -18.78 -1.55 -8.77
N PRO A 87 -19.86 -1.12 -8.11
CA PRO A 87 -20.15 -1.48 -6.72
C PRO A 87 -20.24 -2.99 -6.45
N ASP A 88 -20.61 -3.77 -7.46
CA ASP A 88 -20.81 -5.23 -7.38
C ASP A 88 -19.52 -6.05 -7.53
N THR A 89 -18.39 -5.42 -7.88
CA THR A 89 -17.16 -6.13 -8.21
C THR A 89 -16.26 -6.42 -7.01
N ARG A 90 -16.47 -5.73 -5.91
CA ARG A 90 -15.72 -5.89 -4.65
C ARG A 90 -16.68 -5.92 -3.46
N PRO A 91 -17.43 -7.03 -3.29
CA PRO A 91 -18.29 -7.18 -2.14
C PRO A 91 -17.45 -7.22 -0.85
N VAL A 92 -17.83 -6.38 0.11
CA VAL A 92 -17.17 -6.35 1.42
C VAL A 92 -17.79 -7.41 2.31
N THR A 93 -16.93 -8.17 3.01
CA THR A 93 -17.41 -9.16 4.01
C THR A 93 -18.31 -8.51 5.05
N GLN A 94 -19.51 -9.08 5.21
CA GLN A 94 -20.53 -8.56 6.12
C GLN A 94 -20.37 -9.09 7.55
N GLU A 95 -19.51 -10.09 7.76
CA GLU A 95 -19.28 -10.63 9.08
C GLU A 95 -18.56 -9.60 9.95
N THR A 96 -19.14 -9.32 11.12
CA THR A 96 -18.64 -8.26 12.02
C THR A 96 -17.28 -8.57 12.61
N ASN A 97 -16.98 -9.86 12.80
CA ASN A 97 -15.72 -10.35 13.34
C ASN A 97 -14.66 -10.65 12.25
N LYS A 98 -14.87 -10.25 11.00
CA LYS A 98 -13.88 -10.43 9.93
C LYS A 98 -13.22 -9.10 9.55
N VAL A 99 -11.91 -9.17 9.36
CA VAL A 99 -11.08 -8.10 8.80
C VAL A 99 -11.20 -8.17 7.28
N ALA A 100 -11.58 -7.05 6.65
CA ALA A 100 -11.67 -6.96 5.19
C ALA A 100 -10.31 -6.64 4.57
N CYS A 101 -10.01 -7.21 3.41
CA CYS A 101 -8.83 -6.87 2.63
C CYS A 101 -8.89 -5.41 2.18
N PRO A 102 -7.84 -4.59 2.42
CA PRO A 102 -7.86 -3.17 2.09
C PRO A 102 -7.58 -2.85 0.63
N ALA A 103 -6.98 -3.76 -0.12
CA ALA A 103 -6.47 -3.47 -1.46
C ALA A 103 -6.48 -4.71 -2.36
N ASP A 104 -6.68 -4.51 -3.66
CA ASP A 104 -6.36 -5.53 -4.66
C ASP A 104 -4.83 -5.69 -4.75
N GLY A 105 -4.36 -6.91 -4.91
CA GLY A 105 -2.93 -7.16 -5.07
C GLY A 105 -2.49 -8.57 -4.77
N ALA A 106 -1.24 -8.71 -4.37
CA ALA A 106 -0.67 -9.97 -3.94
C ALA A 106 -0.11 -9.85 -2.52
N LEU A 107 -0.41 -10.82 -1.66
CA LEU A 107 0.19 -10.88 -0.34
C LEU A 107 1.70 -11.13 -0.48
N ASN A 108 2.50 -10.19 -0.02
CA ASN A 108 3.95 -10.36 0.02
C ASN A 108 4.35 -11.17 1.27
N GLN A 109 3.91 -10.69 2.44
CA GLN A 109 4.16 -11.31 3.74
C GLN A 109 3.01 -11.01 4.70
N ALA A 110 2.73 -11.94 5.61
CA ALA A 110 1.90 -11.74 6.78
C ALA A 110 2.42 -12.62 7.91
N GLY A 111 2.18 -12.22 9.15
CA GLY A 111 2.58 -12.98 10.33
C GLY A 111 2.58 -12.13 11.58
N ASP A 112 3.22 -12.68 12.61
CA ASP A 112 3.40 -12.00 13.88
C ASP A 112 4.65 -11.13 13.86
N ILE A 113 4.64 -10.08 14.66
CA ILE A 113 5.76 -9.18 14.89
C ILE A 113 6.58 -9.76 16.05
N GLU A 114 7.85 -10.08 15.83
CA GLU A 114 8.73 -10.63 16.86
C GLU A 114 9.38 -9.48 17.66
N GLY A 115 8.80 -9.17 18.83
CA GLY A 115 9.17 -7.97 19.57
C GLY A 115 8.75 -6.71 18.80
N ASP A 116 9.73 -5.98 18.23
CA ASP A 116 9.50 -4.83 17.34
C ASP A 116 9.95 -5.09 15.89
N ASP A 117 10.30 -6.33 15.53
CA ASP A 117 10.85 -6.70 14.22
C ASP A 117 9.80 -7.29 13.28
N LEU A 118 9.72 -6.73 12.06
CA LEU A 118 8.88 -7.24 10.97
C LEU A 118 9.75 -7.97 9.94
N PHE A 119 9.29 -9.14 9.53
CA PHE A 119 9.91 -9.89 8.44
C PHE A 119 9.59 -9.28 7.07
N GLN A 120 10.63 -8.97 6.29
CA GLN A 120 10.47 -8.43 4.93
C GLN A 120 10.51 -9.51 3.85
N ALA A 121 11.65 -10.16 3.70
CA ALA A 121 11.89 -11.27 2.79
C ALA A 121 13.34 -11.77 2.96
N LYS A 122 13.61 -13.06 2.75
CA LYS A 122 14.96 -13.65 2.71
C LYS A 122 15.89 -13.26 3.86
N GLY A 123 15.37 -13.21 5.08
CA GLY A 123 16.15 -12.86 6.27
C GLY A 123 16.41 -11.37 6.44
N HIS A 124 15.78 -10.50 5.66
CA HIS A 124 15.71 -9.08 5.95
C HIS A 124 14.56 -8.77 6.89
N HIS A 125 14.85 -7.97 7.89
CA HIS A 125 13.91 -7.45 8.86
C HIS A 125 14.02 -5.93 8.92
N TYR A 126 13.01 -5.28 9.49
CA TYR A 126 13.00 -3.85 9.80
C TYR A 126 12.12 -3.61 11.02
N SER A 127 12.47 -2.60 11.84
CA SER A 127 11.77 -2.38 13.08
C SER A 127 10.47 -1.58 12.91
N LEU A 128 9.52 -1.80 13.82
CA LEU A 128 8.32 -0.98 13.97
C LEU A 128 8.67 0.49 14.11
N LEU A 129 9.67 0.80 14.94
CA LEU A 129 10.11 2.18 15.15
C LEU A 129 10.55 2.85 13.85
N GLU A 130 11.36 2.17 13.01
CA GLU A 130 11.74 2.69 11.71
C GLU A 130 10.54 2.83 10.78
N LEU A 131 9.66 1.82 10.72
CA LEU A 131 8.48 1.83 9.87
C LEU A 131 7.53 2.98 10.25
N LEU A 132 7.35 3.23 11.53
CA LEU A 132 6.44 4.23 12.08
C LEU A 132 7.04 5.64 12.20
N GLY A 133 8.22 5.86 11.55
CA GLY A 133 8.82 7.19 11.44
C GLY A 133 9.50 7.69 12.70
N GLY A 134 9.92 6.78 13.58
CA GLY A 134 10.64 7.10 14.81
C GLY A 134 9.73 7.50 15.98
N ASP A 135 8.46 7.08 15.96
CA ASP A 135 7.49 7.34 17.04
C ASP A 135 7.42 6.14 17.99
N PRO A 136 8.05 6.21 19.19
CA PRO A 136 8.10 5.08 20.11
C PRO A 136 6.75 4.77 20.74
N GLU A 137 5.90 5.77 21.00
CA GLU A 137 4.57 5.55 21.58
C GLU A 137 3.66 4.79 20.59
N MET A 138 3.78 5.10 19.30
CA MET A 138 3.07 4.38 18.26
C MET A 138 3.64 2.98 18.08
N SER A 139 4.97 2.81 18.14
CA SER A 139 5.64 1.51 18.00
C SER A 139 5.20 0.51 19.05
N GLN A 140 5.19 0.91 20.32
CA GLN A 140 4.78 0.05 21.45
C GLN A 140 3.38 -0.55 21.30
N GLN A 141 2.47 0.12 20.59
CA GLN A 141 1.11 -0.36 20.39
C GLN A 141 1.02 -1.60 19.49
N PHE A 142 2.07 -1.87 18.71
CA PHE A 142 2.12 -2.97 17.76
C PHE A 142 3.20 -4.01 18.07
N GLU A 143 3.95 -3.83 19.16
CA GLU A 143 4.91 -4.84 19.62
C GLU A 143 4.19 -6.18 19.88
N GLU A 144 4.79 -7.27 19.40
CA GLU A 144 4.21 -8.62 19.46
C GLU A 144 2.81 -8.73 18.81
N GLY A 145 2.43 -7.77 17.98
CA GLY A 145 1.17 -7.77 17.23
C GLY A 145 1.28 -8.53 15.91
N SER A 146 0.38 -8.22 14.96
CA SER A 146 0.34 -8.88 13.66
C SER A 146 0.50 -7.88 12.53
N PHE A 147 1.11 -8.31 11.42
CA PHE A 147 1.29 -7.48 10.23
C PHE A 147 0.95 -8.21 8.94
N ALA A 148 0.58 -7.44 7.90
CA ALA A 148 0.52 -7.90 6.53
C ALA A 148 1.07 -6.85 5.57
N THR A 149 1.74 -7.30 4.51
CA THR A 149 2.28 -6.47 3.44
C THR A 149 1.69 -6.90 2.11
N ILE A 150 0.90 -6.03 1.48
CA ILE A 150 0.16 -6.27 0.24
C ILE A 150 0.75 -5.42 -0.87
N TYR A 151 1.20 -6.05 -1.95
CA TYR A 151 1.77 -5.39 -3.12
C TYR A 151 0.71 -5.18 -4.19
N LEU A 152 0.54 -3.96 -4.67
CA LEU A 152 -0.34 -3.60 -5.77
C LEU A 152 0.46 -3.43 -7.06
N SER A 153 0.19 -4.27 -8.04
CA SER A 153 0.78 -4.18 -9.38
C SER A 153 0.01 -3.15 -10.25
N PRO A 154 0.58 -2.65 -11.35
CA PRO A 154 -0.07 -1.62 -12.18
C PRO A 154 -1.44 -2.00 -12.76
N ARG A 155 -1.78 -3.28 -12.80
CA ARG A 155 -3.11 -3.75 -13.25
C ARG A 155 -4.19 -3.66 -12.20
N ASP A 156 -3.78 -3.67 -10.92
CA ASP A 156 -4.68 -3.78 -9.80
C ASP A 156 -5.47 -2.48 -9.58
N TYR A 157 -6.47 -2.54 -8.73
CA TYR A 157 -7.22 -1.39 -8.26
C TYR A 157 -6.40 -0.63 -7.22
N HIS A 158 -6.25 0.70 -7.38
CA HIS A 158 -5.31 1.49 -6.59
C HIS A 158 -5.97 2.41 -5.55
N ARG A 159 -7.26 2.20 -5.25
CA ARG A 159 -7.87 2.78 -4.06
C ARG A 159 -7.75 1.79 -2.91
N VAL A 160 -7.57 2.33 -1.71
CA VAL A 160 -7.40 1.56 -0.48
C VAL A 160 -8.59 1.77 0.41
N HIS A 161 -9.09 0.70 0.99
CA HIS A 161 -10.32 0.67 1.76
C HIS A 161 -10.05 0.26 3.21
N MET A 162 -10.95 0.64 4.10
CA MET A 162 -10.84 0.34 5.52
C MET A 162 -11.01 -1.14 5.80
N PRO A 163 -10.08 -1.78 6.53
CA PRO A 163 -10.21 -3.18 6.94
C PRO A 163 -11.29 -3.42 8.00
N LEU A 164 -11.49 -2.43 8.88
CA LEU A 164 -12.43 -2.41 9.99
C LEU A 164 -13.04 -1.02 10.14
N ASN A 165 -14.11 -0.90 10.90
CA ASN A 165 -14.57 0.41 11.37
C ASN A 165 -13.46 1.04 12.22
N GLY A 166 -13.17 2.32 11.97
CA GLY A 166 -12.08 2.97 12.67
C GLY A 166 -12.23 4.48 12.76
N LYS A 167 -11.75 5.02 13.88
CA LYS A 167 -11.64 6.46 14.11
C LYS A 167 -10.20 6.88 13.97
N LEU A 168 -9.91 7.78 13.03
CA LEU A 168 -8.56 8.28 12.81
C LEU A 168 -8.05 9.03 14.03
N ARG A 169 -6.92 8.58 14.58
CA ARG A 169 -6.23 9.20 15.72
C ARG A 169 -5.11 10.10 15.25
N LYS A 170 -4.28 9.61 14.35
CA LYS A 170 -3.07 10.28 13.89
C LYS A 170 -2.75 9.89 12.46
N MET A 171 -2.29 10.85 11.67
CA MET A 171 -1.66 10.59 10.37
C MET A 171 -0.22 11.09 10.41
N VAL A 172 0.71 10.31 9.87
CA VAL A 172 2.13 10.66 9.78
C VAL A 172 2.62 10.47 8.35
N HIS A 173 3.20 11.51 7.78
CA HIS A 173 3.98 11.42 6.55
C HIS A 173 5.45 11.27 6.90
N VAL A 174 6.06 10.21 6.43
CA VAL A 174 7.50 9.93 6.57
C VAL A 174 8.15 10.08 5.20
N PRO A 175 8.97 11.11 4.97
CA PRO A 175 9.70 11.25 3.72
C PRO A 175 10.73 10.13 3.59
N GLY A 176 11.03 9.74 2.36
CA GLY A 176 11.95 8.64 2.11
C GLY A 176 12.40 8.54 0.67
N ARG A 177 13.02 7.44 0.32
CA ARG A 177 13.34 7.07 -1.05
C ARG A 177 12.08 6.54 -1.73
N LEU A 178 12.17 6.27 -3.03
CA LEU A 178 11.10 5.67 -3.82
C LEU A 178 11.69 4.51 -4.62
N PHE A 179 12.23 3.51 -3.91
CA PHE A 179 12.62 2.27 -4.57
C PHE A 179 11.40 1.60 -5.17
N SER A 180 11.55 0.95 -6.31
CA SER A 180 10.47 0.10 -6.80
C SER A 180 10.16 -0.98 -5.76
N VAL A 181 8.89 -1.34 -5.65
CA VAL A 181 8.46 -2.42 -4.75
C VAL A 181 8.00 -3.58 -5.63
N ASN A 182 8.75 -4.65 -5.61
CA ASN A 182 8.47 -5.91 -6.29
C ASN A 182 9.25 -7.03 -5.58
N GLU A 183 9.04 -8.28 -6.00
CA GLU A 183 9.70 -9.44 -5.41
C GLU A 183 11.24 -9.30 -5.35
N THR A 184 11.88 -8.77 -6.40
CA THR A 184 13.33 -8.62 -6.46
C THR A 184 13.83 -7.59 -5.45
N THR A 185 13.23 -6.42 -5.39
CA THR A 185 13.64 -5.36 -4.46
C THR A 185 13.30 -5.70 -3.01
N SER A 186 12.15 -6.33 -2.75
CA SER A 186 11.80 -6.83 -1.41
C SER A 186 12.82 -7.83 -0.88
N ARG A 187 13.44 -8.59 -1.78
CA ARG A 187 14.45 -9.59 -1.44
C ARG A 187 15.86 -9.03 -1.33
N MET A 188 16.19 -7.94 -2.04
CA MET A 188 17.57 -7.45 -2.20
C MET A 188 17.84 -6.08 -1.57
N VAL A 189 16.81 -5.28 -1.28
CA VAL A 189 16.95 -3.97 -0.64
C VAL A 189 16.61 -4.11 0.85
N PRO A 190 17.61 -4.05 1.74
CA PRO A 190 17.34 -4.13 3.18
C PRO A 190 16.44 -2.97 3.65
N ARG A 191 15.49 -3.26 4.52
CA ARG A 191 14.56 -2.28 5.12
C ARG A 191 13.79 -1.47 4.08
N LEU A 192 13.42 -2.10 2.94
CA LEU A 192 12.80 -1.44 1.79
C LEU A 192 11.63 -0.55 2.19
N PHE A 193 10.68 -1.12 2.94
CA PHE A 193 9.43 -0.44 3.31
C PHE A 193 9.66 0.71 4.30
N ALA A 194 10.61 0.56 5.24
CA ALA A 194 10.98 1.62 6.17
C ALA A 194 11.80 2.74 5.51
N ARG A 195 12.42 2.49 4.35
CA ARG A 195 13.19 3.48 3.58
C ARG A 195 12.37 4.26 2.57
N ASN A 196 11.26 3.70 2.10
CA ASN A 196 10.40 4.37 1.13
C ASN A 196 9.51 5.42 1.81
N GLU A 197 9.23 6.50 1.06
CA GLU A 197 8.23 7.50 1.45
C GLU A 197 6.89 6.82 1.73
N ARG A 198 6.22 7.21 2.81
CA ARG A 198 4.98 6.57 3.25
C ARG A 198 4.09 7.48 4.06
N VAL A 199 2.81 7.15 4.05
CA VAL A 199 1.78 7.79 4.88
C VAL A 199 1.22 6.73 5.83
N ILE A 200 1.33 6.97 7.12
CA ILE A 200 0.85 6.12 8.19
C ILE A 200 -0.45 6.71 8.71
N SER A 201 -1.50 5.92 8.76
CA SER A 201 -2.80 6.29 9.32
C SER A 201 -3.09 5.37 10.50
N LEU A 202 -3.08 5.94 11.71
CA LEU A 202 -3.36 5.24 12.96
C LEU A 202 -4.83 5.42 13.32
N PHE A 203 -5.55 4.32 13.45
CA PHE A 203 -6.96 4.29 13.81
C PHE A 203 -7.17 3.61 15.17
N ASP A 204 -8.16 4.10 15.91
CA ASP A 204 -8.79 3.36 17.01
C ASP A 204 -9.93 2.53 16.43
N THR A 205 -9.95 1.24 16.72
CA THR A 205 -10.98 0.28 16.35
C THR A 205 -11.53 -0.41 17.60
N ASP A 206 -12.60 -1.19 17.43
CA ASP A 206 -13.20 -1.96 18.53
C ASP A 206 -12.26 -3.06 19.08
N ILE A 207 -11.26 -3.47 18.29
CA ILE A 207 -10.25 -4.48 18.69
C ILE A 207 -8.90 -3.86 19.08
N GLY A 208 -8.85 -2.55 19.31
CA GLY A 208 -7.63 -1.82 19.63
C GLY A 208 -7.03 -1.05 18.46
N PRO A 209 -5.75 -0.68 18.55
CA PRO A 209 -5.10 0.12 17.52
C PRO A 209 -4.90 -0.66 16.21
N MET A 210 -5.16 0.02 15.08
CA MET A 210 -4.85 -0.47 13.74
C MET A 210 -4.07 0.60 12.99
N ALA A 211 -2.98 0.25 12.34
CA ALA A 211 -2.30 1.15 11.40
C ALA A 211 -2.43 0.64 9.98
N VAL A 212 -2.82 1.55 9.07
CA VAL A 212 -2.79 1.33 7.62
C VAL A 212 -1.72 2.24 7.04
N ILE A 213 -0.70 1.64 6.44
CA ILE A 213 0.48 2.33 5.95
C ILE A 213 0.52 2.25 4.43
N LEU A 214 0.45 3.39 3.78
CA LEU A 214 0.54 3.54 2.34
C LEU A 214 2.00 3.82 1.97
N VAL A 215 2.69 2.84 1.39
CA VAL A 215 4.11 2.95 1.03
C VAL A 215 4.25 3.28 -0.45
N GLY A 216 4.87 4.41 -0.76
CA GLY A 216 5.19 4.83 -2.11
C GLY A 216 6.33 4.03 -2.74
N ALA A 217 6.39 4.03 -4.07
CA ALA A 217 7.44 3.39 -4.86
C ALA A 217 7.87 4.30 -6.01
N ILE A 218 8.88 3.88 -6.79
CA ILE A 218 9.30 4.61 -7.98
C ILE A 218 8.11 4.84 -8.92
N PHE A 219 8.01 6.05 -9.45
CA PHE A 219 6.89 6.54 -10.25
C PHE A 219 5.58 6.77 -9.48
N VAL A 220 5.46 6.45 -8.18
CA VAL A 220 4.33 6.89 -7.37
C VAL A 220 4.36 8.41 -7.32
N SER A 221 3.40 9.01 -8.00
CA SER A 221 3.39 10.46 -8.15
C SER A 221 2.83 11.17 -6.94
N SER A 222 1.92 10.53 -6.20
CA SER A 222 1.37 11.03 -4.94
C SER A 222 0.55 9.95 -4.21
N ILE A 223 0.35 10.17 -2.91
CA ILE A 223 -0.57 9.43 -2.05
C ILE A 223 -1.65 10.40 -1.60
N ASP A 224 -2.91 10.01 -1.77
CA ASP A 224 -4.06 10.81 -1.35
C ASP A 224 -4.81 10.09 -0.23
N THR A 225 -5.37 10.86 0.71
CA THR A 225 -6.32 10.38 1.71
C THR A 225 -7.65 11.12 1.56
N VAL A 226 -8.77 10.45 1.88
CA VAL A 226 -10.10 11.06 1.71
C VAL A 226 -10.34 12.26 2.64
N TRP A 227 -9.62 12.34 3.75
CA TRP A 227 -9.76 13.41 4.76
C TRP A 227 -8.80 14.59 4.60
N ALA A 228 -7.67 14.40 3.89
CA ALA A 228 -6.65 15.44 3.77
C ALA A 228 -6.21 15.69 2.32
N GLY A 229 -6.79 14.97 1.35
CA GLY A 229 -6.41 15.08 -0.05
C GLY A 229 -4.99 14.57 -0.33
N THR A 230 -4.27 15.23 -1.21
CA THR A 230 -2.90 14.85 -1.61
C THR A 230 -1.88 15.17 -0.51
N ILE A 231 -1.23 14.15 0.01
CA ILE A 231 -0.24 14.25 1.10
C ILE A 231 1.17 14.37 0.55
N THR A 232 1.49 13.65 -0.53
CA THR A 232 2.82 13.65 -1.15
C THR A 232 2.76 14.21 -2.57
N PRO A 233 3.87 14.70 -3.15
CA PRO A 233 5.22 14.75 -2.60
C PRO A 233 5.40 15.94 -1.64
N VAL A 234 5.87 15.69 -0.44
CA VAL A 234 6.21 16.72 0.54
C VAL A 234 7.63 16.52 1.03
N ARG A 235 8.36 17.61 1.25
CA ARG A 235 9.81 17.63 1.39
C ARG A 235 10.29 17.50 2.83
N GLU A 236 11.34 16.72 3.03
CA GLU A 236 12.44 16.87 4.00
C GLU A 236 12.18 16.56 5.48
N ARG A 237 10.94 16.50 6.00
CA ARG A 237 10.71 16.23 7.43
C ARG A 237 9.51 15.32 7.63
N VAL A 238 9.59 14.49 8.65
CA VAL A 238 8.41 13.78 9.19
C VAL A 238 7.37 14.83 9.59
N ARG A 239 6.14 14.64 9.15
CA ARG A 239 4.99 15.49 9.51
C ARG A 239 3.93 14.62 10.15
N SER A 240 3.34 15.11 11.23
CA SER A 240 2.24 14.43 11.90
C SER A 240 1.04 15.35 12.06
N TRP A 241 -0.15 14.80 11.93
CA TRP A 241 -1.42 15.44 12.17
C TRP A 241 -2.17 14.62 13.20
N ASN A 242 -2.55 15.23 14.31
CA ASN A 242 -3.34 14.61 15.35
C ASN A 242 -4.82 14.96 15.12
N TYR A 243 -5.65 13.93 15.12
CA TYR A 243 -7.10 14.04 14.96
C TYR A 243 -7.84 13.81 16.29
N GLN A 244 -7.08 13.49 17.37
CA GLN A 244 -7.54 13.32 18.74
C GLN A 244 -6.45 13.76 19.73
N PRO A 245 -6.75 14.22 20.98
CA PRO A 245 -8.07 14.46 21.54
C PRO A 245 -8.69 15.79 21.09
N GLN A 246 -10.00 15.87 21.22
CA GLN A 246 -10.89 16.93 20.80
C GLN A 246 -10.69 18.28 21.54
N PRO A 247 -11.11 19.46 20.97
CA PRO A 247 -12.03 19.58 19.83
C PRO A 247 -11.34 20.09 18.55
N THR A 248 -11.05 19.23 17.61
CA THR A 248 -10.79 19.65 16.23
C THR A 248 -12.09 19.58 15.42
N PRO A 249 -12.32 20.44 14.43
CA PRO A 249 -13.56 20.44 13.65
C PRO A 249 -13.78 19.18 12.80
N GLN A 250 -12.81 18.26 12.75
CA GLN A 250 -12.84 17.09 11.86
C GLN A 250 -12.55 15.81 12.64
N THR A 251 -13.62 15.17 13.13
CA THR A 251 -13.55 13.77 13.50
C THR A 251 -13.67 12.96 12.21
N VAL A 252 -12.67 12.13 11.91
CA VAL A 252 -12.67 11.22 10.76
C VAL A 252 -13.01 9.83 11.27
N ASN A 253 -14.24 9.39 11.00
CA ASN A 253 -14.68 8.02 11.24
C ASN A 253 -14.93 7.39 9.87
N LEU A 254 -14.43 6.19 9.67
CA LEU A 254 -14.62 5.42 8.44
C LEU A 254 -15.13 4.03 8.80
N GLU A 255 -16.09 3.55 8.02
CA GLU A 255 -16.65 2.22 8.16
C GLU A 255 -15.81 1.20 7.37
N LYS A 256 -15.89 -0.08 7.75
CA LYS A 256 -15.28 -1.19 7.03
C LYS A 256 -15.71 -1.18 5.56
N GLY A 257 -14.74 -1.22 4.65
CA GLY A 257 -14.98 -1.15 3.21
C GLY A 257 -15.06 0.26 2.62
N GLU A 258 -15.12 1.34 3.42
CA GLU A 258 -15.04 2.70 2.88
C GLU A 258 -13.66 3.03 2.32
N GLU A 259 -13.61 3.83 1.24
CA GLU A 259 -12.34 4.31 0.71
C GLU A 259 -11.65 5.22 1.73
N MET A 260 -10.41 4.92 2.07
CA MET A 260 -9.58 5.72 2.95
C MET A 260 -8.53 6.55 2.20
N GLY A 261 -8.15 6.13 1.02
CA GLY A 261 -7.12 6.80 0.23
C GLY A 261 -6.81 6.09 -1.06
N ARG A 262 -5.82 6.60 -1.79
CA ARG A 262 -5.41 6.03 -3.06
C ARG A 262 -3.97 6.35 -3.41
N PHE A 263 -3.43 5.53 -4.28
CA PHE A 263 -2.13 5.76 -4.89
C PHE A 263 -2.28 6.29 -6.32
N ASN A 264 -1.58 7.36 -6.59
CA ASN A 264 -1.48 7.90 -7.95
C ASN A 264 -0.25 7.30 -8.67
N MET A 265 -0.21 6.01 -8.84
CA MET A 265 0.74 5.02 -9.40
C MET A 265 1.30 4.05 -8.32
N GLY A 266 1.45 2.78 -8.68
CA GLY A 266 1.79 1.54 -7.96
C GLY A 266 2.52 1.55 -6.60
N SER A 267 2.20 0.58 -5.70
CA SER A 267 2.58 0.73 -4.30
C SER A 267 2.37 -0.51 -3.42
N THR A 268 2.50 -0.31 -2.13
CA THR A 268 2.32 -1.34 -1.10
C THR A 268 1.48 -0.80 0.04
N VAL A 269 0.56 -1.61 0.52
CA VAL A 269 -0.17 -1.37 1.77
C VAL A 269 0.40 -2.29 2.84
N ILE A 270 0.69 -1.73 4.03
CA ILE A 270 1.04 -2.50 5.20
C ILE A 270 -0.05 -2.30 6.24
N LEU A 271 -0.53 -3.40 6.81
CA LEU A 271 -1.44 -3.42 7.95
C LEU A 271 -0.66 -3.78 9.21
N LEU A 272 -0.96 -3.11 10.32
CA LEU A 272 -0.50 -3.48 11.65
C LEU A 272 -1.70 -3.56 12.58
N PHE A 273 -1.71 -4.59 13.42
CA PHE A 273 -2.69 -4.79 14.48
C PHE A 273 -1.97 -5.01 15.81
N GLY A 274 -2.62 -4.64 16.91
CA GLY A 274 -2.09 -4.89 18.26
C GLY A 274 -1.97 -6.38 18.57
N LYS A 275 -1.28 -6.67 19.67
CA LYS A 275 -1.08 -8.05 20.15
C LYS A 275 -2.42 -8.76 20.36
N ASP A 276 -2.50 -10.00 19.90
CA ASP A 276 -3.66 -10.89 20.05
C ASP A 276 -4.98 -10.30 19.51
N ALA A 277 -4.93 -9.31 18.63
CA ALA A 277 -6.14 -8.65 18.11
C ALA A 277 -6.81 -9.42 16.98
N ILE A 278 -6.05 -10.20 16.23
CA ILE A 278 -6.55 -10.94 15.05
C ILE A 278 -5.86 -12.29 14.89
N GLU A 279 -6.54 -13.19 14.18
CA GLU A 279 -5.98 -14.45 13.66
C GLU A 279 -6.12 -14.47 12.12
N TRP A 280 -4.99 -14.61 11.39
CA TRP A 280 -5.01 -14.65 9.93
C TRP A 280 -5.72 -15.90 9.43
N ASP A 281 -6.56 -15.76 8.40
CA ASP A 281 -7.22 -16.90 7.76
C ASP A 281 -6.16 -17.82 7.10
N GLU A 282 -6.38 -19.15 7.15
CA GLU A 282 -5.43 -20.14 6.62
C GLU A 282 -5.05 -19.93 5.14
N ALA A 283 -5.98 -19.40 4.34
CA ALA A 283 -5.75 -19.08 2.93
C ALA A 283 -4.90 -17.82 2.72
N PHE A 284 -4.71 -17.01 3.75
CA PHE A 284 -3.95 -15.75 3.69
C PHE A 284 -2.45 -16.03 3.77
N THR A 285 -1.91 -16.58 2.67
CA THR A 285 -0.50 -17.01 2.57
C THR A 285 0.26 -16.21 1.52
N ALA A 286 1.58 -16.07 1.69
CA ALA A 286 2.43 -15.33 0.77
C ALA A 286 2.25 -15.80 -0.69
N GLY A 287 2.04 -14.86 -1.60
CA GLY A 287 1.73 -15.10 -3.01
C GLY A 287 0.24 -15.20 -3.33
N ALA A 288 -0.65 -15.24 -2.33
CA ALA A 288 -2.10 -15.22 -2.57
C ALA A 288 -2.51 -13.94 -3.30
N THR A 289 -3.39 -14.08 -4.30
CA THR A 289 -4.06 -12.94 -4.93
C THR A 289 -5.21 -12.48 -4.06
N LEU A 290 -5.28 -11.19 -3.81
CA LEU A 290 -6.23 -10.57 -2.90
C LEU A 290 -7.13 -9.59 -3.64
N LYS A 291 -8.37 -9.46 -3.18
CA LYS A 291 -9.34 -8.48 -3.63
C LYS A 291 -9.85 -7.66 -2.46
N VAL A 292 -10.09 -6.37 -2.69
CA VAL A 292 -10.73 -5.49 -1.70
C VAL A 292 -12.00 -6.13 -1.19
N GLY A 293 -12.22 -6.09 0.12
CA GLY A 293 -13.44 -6.54 0.77
C GLY A 293 -13.47 -8.02 1.17
N GLU A 294 -12.61 -8.87 0.59
CA GLU A 294 -12.50 -10.28 1.01
C GLU A 294 -12.07 -10.38 2.48
N ALA A 295 -12.55 -11.39 3.20
CA ALA A 295 -12.10 -11.67 4.54
C ALA A 295 -10.64 -12.17 4.52
N ILE A 296 -9.79 -11.62 5.39
CA ILE A 296 -8.36 -11.99 5.49
C ILE A 296 -7.95 -12.43 6.89
N ALA A 297 -8.72 -12.10 7.90
CA ALA A 297 -8.49 -12.48 9.29
C ALA A 297 -9.79 -12.45 10.10
N THR A 298 -9.76 -13.11 11.25
CA THR A 298 -10.82 -13.07 12.26
C THR A 298 -10.35 -12.23 13.45
N THR A 299 -11.20 -11.37 14.00
CA THR A 299 -10.93 -10.64 15.25
C THR A 299 -11.07 -11.59 16.42
N THR A 300 -10.18 -11.52 17.40
CA THR A 300 -10.16 -12.36 18.62
C THR A 300 -10.96 -11.73 19.76
#